data_2a4efca6e44d9122e9b7dc52ec2d0eda
#
_entry.id   2a4efca6e44d9122e9b7dc52ec2d0eda
#
_cell.length_a   1.000
_cell.length_b   1.000
_cell.length_c   1.000
_cell.angle_alpha   90.00
_cell.angle_beta   90.00
_cell.angle_gamma   90.00
#
_symmetry.space_group_name_H-M   'P 1'
#
loop_
_entity.id
_entity.type
_entity.pdbx_description
1 polymer ?
#
loop_
_entity_poly.entity_id
_entity_poly.type
_entity_poly.pdbx_seq_one_letter_code
_entity_poly.pdbx_strand_id
1 'polypeptide(L)'
;MKISKNKTSYSKGLFQFTFLLIAFFTTNCIFAQFTIPEKPSLQTSVYDYANILSASEKAQLEEKLIRYSDSTTTQIVVITIESLKGEDVSQLATKWGQTWGIGGTAKDDNGVVILLAKNERKIAINPGYGVEDRLTAGIGGTIIRNIIIPEFKAGSFYNGLDKGTDAIIDVFKGKFKGERKQAKGNDFPILPFIVIVVIVLILLSRNKGGGGNSGNNSGGGGPSLLDVIILSNLGRSSGGGFGGFGGGSSGGGGGFGGGFGGGGFSGGGSSGGW
;
A
#
# COMPACT_ATOMS: atom_id res chain seq x y z
N MET A 1 -52.47 -38.45 -22.97
CA MET A 1 -51.76 -37.17 -23.05
C MET A 1 -51.41 -36.71 -21.62
N LYS A 2 -50.28 -37.14 -21.08
CA LYS A 2 -49.82 -36.85 -19.72
C LYS A 2 -48.28 -36.74 -19.71
N ILE A 3 -47.75 -35.62 -20.26
CA ILE A 3 -46.33 -35.32 -20.18
C ILE A 3 -46.20 -33.80 -19.99
N SER A 4 -46.35 -33.30 -18.76
CA SER A 4 -46.03 -31.90 -18.48
C SER A 4 -45.81 -31.57 -16.98
N LYS A 5 -45.77 -32.53 -16.06
CA LYS A 5 -45.58 -32.19 -14.61
C LYS A 5 -44.19 -32.38 -14.06
N ASN A 6 -43.24 -32.97 -14.80
CA ASN A 6 -41.90 -33.24 -14.25
C ASN A 6 -40.86 -32.15 -14.48
N LYS A 7 -41.05 -31.23 -15.44
CA LYS A 7 -40.06 -30.18 -15.72
C LYS A 7 -39.95 -29.11 -14.63
N THR A 8 -41.06 -28.79 -13.95
CA THR A 8 -41.08 -27.75 -12.88
C THR A 8 -40.50 -28.21 -11.56
N SER A 9 -40.46 -29.53 -11.31
CA SER A 9 -39.87 -30.07 -10.09
C SER A 9 -38.32 -30.05 -10.10
N TYR A 10 -37.73 -30.38 -11.26
CA TYR A 10 -36.27 -30.35 -11.43
C TYR A 10 -35.72 -28.94 -11.39
N SER A 11 -36.43 -27.93 -11.93
CA SER A 11 -35.97 -26.53 -11.87
C SER A 11 -35.99 -25.98 -10.46
N LYS A 12 -36.97 -26.33 -9.64
CA LYS A 12 -37.02 -25.93 -8.21
C LYS A 12 -35.90 -26.58 -7.40
N GLY A 13 -35.60 -27.85 -7.61
CA GLY A 13 -34.50 -28.55 -6.95
C GLY A 13 -33.12 -27.97 -7.34
N LEU A 14 -32.92 -27.67 -8.63
CA LEU A 14 -31.69 -27.05 -9.11
C LEU A 14 -31.52 -25.63 -8.54
N PHE A 15 -32.58 -24.84 -8.46
CA PHE A 15 -32.57 -23.50 -7.87
C PHE A 15 -32.26 -23.54 -6.36
N GLN A 16 -32.84 -24.49 -5.62
CA GLN A 16 -32.54 -24.68 -4.19
C GLN A 16 -31.10 -25.12 -3.97
N PHE A 17 -30.58 -26.02 -4.82
CA PHE A 17 -29.19 -26.48 -4.74
C PHE A 17 -28.19 -25.35 -5.05
N THR A 18 -28.42 -24.55 -6.09
CA THR A 18 -27.58 -23.38 -6.41
C THR A 18 -27.64 -22.31 -5.32
N PHE A 19 -28.81 -22.08 -4.73
CA PHE A 19 -28.96 -21.14 -3.61
C PHE A 19 -28.20 -21.63 -2.35
N LEU A 20 -28.29 -22.91 -2.01
CA LEU A 20 -27.54 -23.52 -0.93
C LEU A 20 -26.03 -23.47 -1.15
N LEU A 21 -25.59 -23.68 -2.39
CA LEU A 21 -24.18 -23.63 -2.77
C LEU A 21 -23.63 -22.20 -2.69
N ILE A 22 -24.39 -21.20 -3.12
CA ILE A 22 -24.05 -19.78 -2.97
C ILE A 22 -24.01 -19.40 -1.48
N ALA A 23 -25.02 -19.80 -0.68
CA ALA A 23 -25.05 -19.56 0.75
C ALA A 23 -23.85 -20.19 1.47
N PHE A 24 -23.42 -21.38 1.08
CA PHE A 24 -22.25 -22.07 1.63
C PHE A 24 -20.94 -21.31 1.32
N PHE A 25 -20.81 -20.74 0.13
CA PHE A 25 -19.62 -19.94 -0.23
C PHE A 25 -19.60 -18.54 0.41
N THR A 26 -20.76 -17.97 0.78
CA THR A 26 -20.82 -16.64 1.41
C THR A 26 -20.51 -16.67 2.92
N THR A 27 -20.60 -17.82 3.58
CA THR A 27 -20.40 -17.94 5.04
C THR A 27 -18.93 -17.94 5.47
N ASN A 28 -17.97 -18.05 4.55
CA ASN A 28 -16.54 -18.15 4.90
C ASN A 28 -15.78 -16.81 5.00
N CYS A 29 -16.46 -15.67 4.90
CA CYS A 29 -15.84 -14.35 5.00
C CYS A 29 -15.86 -13.76 6.43
N ILE A 30 -15.65 -14.58 7.47
CA ILE A 30 -15.40 -14.04 8.80
C ILE A 30 -13.92 -13.67 8.87
N PHE A 31 -13.59 -12.45 8.43
CA PHE A 31 -12.27 -11.89 8.69
C PHE A 31 -12.17 -11.64 10.19
N ALA A 32 -11.29 -12.36 10.85
CA ALA A 32 -10.95 -12.08 12.24
C ALA A 32 -10.17 -10.76 12.26
N GLN A 33 -10.84 -9.63 12.56
CA GLN A 33 -10.20 -8.34 12.74
C GLN A 33 -9.19 -8.41 13.88
N PHE A 34 -8.07 -7.70 13.73
CA PHE A 34 -7.10 -7.60 14.80
C PHE A 34 -7.67 -6.77 15.95
N THR A 35 -7.71 -7.36 17.14
CA THR A 35 -8.15 -6.64 18.34
C THR A 35 -6.93 -5.98 18.97
N ILE A 36 -6.88 -4.63 18.93
CA ILE A 36 -5.83 -3.86 19.60
C ILE A 36 -6.00 -4.06 21.11
N PRO A 37 -4.94 -4.44 21.83
CA PRO A 37 -4.99 -4.56 23.29
C PRO A 37 -5.37 -3.23 23.95
N GLU A 38 -5.93 -3.29 25.15
CA GLU A 38 -6.12 -2.10 25.96
C GLU A 38 -4.79 -1.41 26.23
N LYS A 39 -4.82 -0.06 26.32
CA LYS A 39 -3.62 0.73 26.60
C LYS A 39 -3.10 0.36 27.99
N PRO A 40 -1.84 -0.10 28.12
CA PRO A 40 -1.26 -0.45 29.42
C PRO A 40 -1.23 0.75 30.36
N SER A 41 -1.43 0.51 31.65
CA SER A 41 -1.32 1.55 32.69
C SER A 41 0.10 2.10 32.78
N LEU A 42 1.11 1.24 32.66
CA LEU A 42 2.50 1.63 32.52
C LEU A 42 2.84 1.78 31.06
N GLN A 43 3.06 3.01 30.62
CA GLN A 43 3.38 3.31 29.23
C GLN A 43 4.89 3.23 29.00
N THR A 44 5.28 2.59 27.92
CA THR A 44 6.65 2.48 27.45
C THR A 44 6.73 2.77 25.95
N SER A 45 7.94 2.84 25.41
CA SER A 45 8.16 3.07 23.98
C SER A 45 8.34 1.79 23.17
N VAL A 46 8.41 0.59 23.81
CA VAL A 46 8.62 -0.69 23.09
C VAL A 46 7.68 -1.77 23.60
N TYR A 47 6.78 -2.20 22.74
CA TYR A 47 5.82 -3.27 22.99
C TYR A 47 6.12 -4.47 22.08
N ASP A 48 6.87 -5.44 22.60
CA ASP A 48 7.29 -6.61 21.83
C ASP A 48 6.36 -7.81 22.07
N TYR A 49 5.19 -7.81 21.42
CA TYR A 49 4.24 -8.93 21.48
C TYR A 49 4.65 -10.14 20.62
N ALA A 50 5.55 -9.93 19.66
CA ALA A 50 6.07 -11.02 18.81
C ALA A 50 7.29 -11.74 19.42
N ASN A 51 7.78 -11.27 20.57
CA ASN A 51 8.96 -11.79 21.26
C ASN A 51 10.16 -11.96 20.30
N ILE A 52 10.46 -10.91 19.52
CA ILE A 52 11.55 -10.91 18.55
C ILE A 52 12.80 -10.21 19.06
N LEU A 53 12.71 -9.53 20.20
CA LEU A 53 13.80 -8.86 20.87
C LEU A 53 14.19 -9.62 22.14
N SER A 54 15.48 -9.73 22.40
CA SER A 54 15.94 -10.17 23.73
C SER A 54 15.62 -9.09 24.78
N ALA A 55 15.62 -9.46 26.06
CA ALA A 55 15.34 -8.53 27.15
C ALA A 55 16.29 -7.33 27.14
N SER A 56 17.58 -7.56 26.84
CA SER A 56 18.59 -6.50 26.74
C SER A 56 18.37 -5.55 25.55
N GLU A 57 18.04 -6.11 24.39
CA GLU A 57 17.75 -5.33 23.18
C GLU A 57 16.50 -4.46 23.36
N LYS A 58 15.44 -5.06 23.92
CA LYS A 58 14.22 -4.30 24.25
C LYS A 58 14.53 -3.14 25.21
N ALA A 59 15.25 -3.41 26.29
CA ALA A 59 15.59 -2.38 27.29
C ALA A 59 16.43 -1.24 26.70
N GLN A 60 17.42 -1.56 25.84
CA GLN A 60 18.25 -0.54 25.19
C GLN A 60 17.45 0.34 24.24
N LEU A 61 16.60 -0.27 23.40
CA LEU A 61 15.74 0.46 22.49
C LEU A 61 14.74 1.34 23.24
N GLU A 62 14.15 0.80 24.29
CA GLU A 62 13.20 1.50 25.17
C GLU A 62 13.84 2.71 25.84
N GLU A 63 15.00 2.53 26.48
CA GLU A 63 15.75 3.62 27.13
C GLU A 63 16.07 4.76 26.14
N LYS A 64 16.53 4.40 24.94
CA LYS A 64 16.80 5.39 23.88
C LYS A 64 15.58 6.21 23.52
N LEU A 65 14.44 5.56 23.30
CA LEU A 65 13.21 6.21 22.86
C LEU A 65 12.54 7.04 23.96
N ILE A 66 12.57 6.57 25.20
CA ILE A 66 12.08 7.32 26.36
C ILE A 66 12.94 8.57 26.54
N ARG A 67 14.25 8.45 26.52
CA ARG A 67 15.19 9.59 26.64
C ARG A 67 14.97 10.62 25.53
N TYR A 68 14.66 10.16 24.32
CA TYR A 68 14.32 11.05 23.21
C TYR A 68 12.98 11.76 23.46
N SER A 69 11.96 11.04 23.87
CA SER A 69 10.65 11.62 24.22
C SER A 69 10.75 12.67 25.32
N ASP A 70 11.49 12.40 26.38
CA ASP A 70 11.68 13.33 27.52
C ASP A 70 12.37 14.62 27.09
N SER A 71 13.24 14.55 26.07
CA SER A 71 14.00 15.72 25.59
C SER A 71 13.28 16.55 24.54
N THR A 72 12.28 15.97 23.83
CA THR A 72 11.68 16.60 22.65
C THR A 72 10.16 16.61 22.64
N THR A 73 9.52 15.96 23.60
CA THR A 73 8.08 15.68 23.65
C THR A 73 7.54 14.81 22.50
N THR A 74 8.38 14.42 21.54
CA THR A 74 8.01 13.54 20.43
C THR A 74 8.06 12.08 20.87
N GLN A 75 6.93 11.38 20.77
CA GLN A 75 6.82 9.98 21.16
C GLN A 75 7.06 9.06 19.97
N ILE A 76 8.07 8.21 20.02
CA ILE A 76 8.28 7.12 19.04
C ILE A 76 7.97 5.81 19.75
N VAL A 77 6.97 5.10 19.27
CA VAL A 77 6.54 3.82 19.85
C VAL A 77 6.73 2.69 18.84
N VAL A 78 7.46 1.68 19.26
CA VAL A 78 7.71 0.45 18.50
C VAL A 78 6.80 -0.65 19.03
N ILE A 79 6.04 -1.26 18.13
CA ILE A 79 5.11 -2.33 18.43
C ILE A 79 5.43 -3.50 17.51
N THR A 80 5.65 -4.67 18.07
CA THR A 80 5.82 -5.89 17.28
C THR A 80 4.66 -6.84 17.53
N ILE A 81 4.15 -7.47 16.48
CA ILE A 81 3.06 -8.44 16.56
C ILE A 81 3.40 -9.69 15.75
N GLU A 82 2.82 -10.81 16.12
CA GLU A 82 3.04 -12.04 15.37
C GLU A 82 2.37 -12.01 14.01
N SER A 83 1.12 -11.55 13.92
CA SER A 83 0.34 -11.56 12.67
C SER A 83 -0.63 -10.39 12.60
N LEU A 84 -0.83 -9.86 11.40
CA LEU A 84 -1.83 -8.83 11.07
C LEU A 84 -3.26 -9.37 11.01
N LYS A 85 -3.45 -10.68 11.03
CA LYS A 85 -4.76 -11.33 10.87
C LYS A 85 -5.54 -10.82 9.64
N GLY A 86 -4.82 -10.54 8.54
CA GLY A 86 -5.41 -10.05 7.28
C GLY A 86 -5.59 -8.55 7.18
N GLU A 87 -5.29 -7.77 8.22
CA GLU A 87 -5.34 -6.30 8.13
C GLU A 87 -4.11 -5.73 7.39
N ASP A 88 -4.23 -4.50 6.90
CA ASP A 88 -3.09 -3.75 6.36
C ASP A 88 -2.23 -3.20 7.49
N VAL A 89 -0.91 -3.34 7.36
CA VAL A 89 0.03 -2.96 8.43
C VAL A 89 0.00 -1.45 8.72
N SER A 90 -0.17 -0.59 7.71
CA SER A 90 -0.20 0.85 7.90
C SER A 90 -1.52 1.30 8.52
N GLN A 91 -2.64 0.71 8.07
CA GLN A 91 -3.96 0.99 8.65
C GLN A 91 -4.03 0.54 10.12
N LEU A 92 -3.48 -0.63 10.44
CA LEU A 92 -3.42 -1.12 11.82
C LEU A 92 -2.53 -0.23 12.70
N ALA A 93 -1.39 0.23 12.19
CA ALA A 93 -0.51 1.16 12.91
C ALA A 93 -1.21 2.49 13.20
N THR A 94 -1.92 3.05 12.21
CA THR A 94 -2.74 4.26 12.38
C THR A 94 -3.82 4.07 13.45
N LYS A 95 -4.58 2.98 13.34
CA LYS A 95 -5.63 2.63 14.30
C LYS A 95 -5.07 2.44 15.72
N TRP A 96 -3.89 1.85 15.84
CA TRP A 96 -3.21 1.66 17.13
C TRP A 96 -2.80 2.99 17.76
N GLY A 97 -2.16 3.87 16.98
CA GLY A 97 -1.78 5.20 17.42
C GLY A 97 -2.97 6.02 17.92
N GLN A 98 -4.10 5.98 17.18
CA GLN A 98 -5.35 6.63 17.56
C GLN A 98 -5.96 6.02 18.83
N THR A 99 -6.03 4.68 18.91
CA THR A 99 -6.65 3.98 20.04
C THR A 99 -5.90 4.24 21.34
N TRP A 100 -4.57 4.28 21.29
CA TRP A 100 -3.74 4.52 22.47
C TRP A 100 -3.44 6.00 22.73
N GLY A 101 -3.78 6.90 21.79
CA GLY A 101 -3.49 8.34 21.91
C GLY A 101 -1.99 8.60 21.97
N ILE A 102 -1.21 7.96 21.09
CA ILE A 102 0.24 8.14 21.00
C ILE A 102 0.52 9.52 20.39
N GLY A 103 1.37 10.32 21.01
CA GLY A 103 1.70 11.67 20.53
C GLY A 103 1.08 12.80 21.36
N GLY A 104 0.32 12.48 22.40
CA GLY A 104 -0.23 13.46 23.33
C GLY A 104 -1.59 14.01 22.92
N THR A 105 -1.78 15.32 23.01
CA THR A 105 -3.07 15.97 22.72
C THR A 105 -3.27 16.15 21.21
N ALA A 106 -4.54 16.26 20.79
CA ALA A 106 -4.89 16.55 19.39
C ALA A 106 -4.24 17.82 18.81
N LYS A 107 -3.71 18.68 19.66
CA LYS A 107 -3.03 19.91 19.25
C LYS A 107 -1.54 19.69 18.93
N ASP A 108 -0.88 18.78 19.64
CA ASP A 108 0.56 18.57 19.53
C ASP A 108 0.90 17.38 18.61
N ASP A 109 0.13 16.31 18.66
CA ASP A 109 0.07 15.14 17.78
C ASP A 109 1.42 14.64 17.23
N ASN A 110 2.46 14.72 18.08
CA ASN A 110 3.85 14.47 17.73
C ASN A 110 4.28 13.01 17.99
N GLY A 111 3.37 12.07 17.76
CA GLY A 111 3.61 10.65 17.89
C GLY A 111 4.10 10.01 16.58
N VAL A 112 4.86 8.93 16.72
CA VAL A 112 5.22 8.03 15.61
C VAL A 112 5.00 6.59 16.04
N VAL A 113 4.22 5.84 15.27
CA VAL A 113 4.03 4.40 15.48
C VAL A 113 4.85 3.63 14.45
N ILE A 114 5.69 2.73 14.93
CA ILE A 114 6.40 1.73 14.12
C ILE A 114 5.77 0.39 14.45
N LEU A 115 5.05 -0.20 13.49
CA LEU A 115 4.41 -1.51 13.66
C LEU A 115 5.12 -2.55 12.79
N LEU A 116 5.59 -3.62 13.42
CA LEU A 116 6.22 -4.76 12.77
C LEU A 116 5.36 -6.01 12.92
N ALA A 117 5.02 -6.64 11.82
CA ALA A 117 4.32 -7.92 11.77
C ALA A 117 5.28 -9.02 11.30
N LYS A 118 5.60 -9.95 12.23
CA LYS A 118 6.62 -10.97 12.03
C LYS A 118 6.26 -11.97 10.93
N ASN A 119 5.04 -12.52 10.97
CA ASN A 119 4.64 -13.58 10.05
C ASN A 119 4.47 -13.08 8.62
N GLU A 120 3.89 -11.90 8.44
CA GLU A 120 3.71 -11.28 7.12
C GLU A 120 4.98 -10.59 6.62
N ARG A 121 6.01 -10.49 7.45
CA ARG A 121 7.25 -9.75 7.15
C ARG A 121 6.97 -8.34 6.66
N LYS A 122 6.14 -7.63 7.39
CA LYS A 122 5.73 -6.27 7.06
C LYS A 122 6.08 -5.32 8.20
N ILE A 123 6.46 -4.11 7.81
CA ILE A 123 6.68 -3.00 8.74
C ILE A 123 6.01 -1.74 8.22
N ALA A 124 5.49 -0.92 9.13
CA ALA A 124 4.99 0.41 8.81
C ALA A 124 5.58 1.46 9.78
N ILE A 125 5.73 2.68 9.29
CA ILE A 125 6.05 3.88 10.05
C ILE A 125 4.94 4.87 9.79
N ASN A 126 4.16 5.18 10.82
CA ASN A 126 3.02 6.08 10.73
C ASN A 126 3.24 7.26 11.68
N PRO A 127 3.44 8.48 11.14
CA PRO A 127 3.50 9.69 11.93
C PRO A 127 2.11 10.20 12.31
N GLY A 128 2.00 10.88 13.45
CA GLY A 128 0.87 11.73 13.81
C GLY A 128 0.88 13.04 13.02
N TYR A 129 -0.24 13.77 13.04
CA TYR A 129 -0.40 15.01 12.27
C TYR A 129 0.66 16.08 12.58
N GLY A 130 1.12 16.18 13.82
CA GLY A 130 2.10 17.19 14.23
C GLY A 130 3.51 16.95 13.72
N VAL A 131 3.79 15.79 13.11
CA VAL A 131 5.14 15.44 12.63
C VAL A 131 5.18 14.90 11.20
N GLU A 132 4.02 14.78 10.53
CA GLU A 132 3.94 14.24 9.17
C GLU A 132 4.57 15.14 8.11
N ASP A 133 4.66 16.44 8.36
CA ASP A 133 5.34 17.42 7.51
C ASP A 133 6.86 17.16 7.43
N ARG A 134 7.45 16.66 8.51
CA ARG A 134 8.87 16.30 8.61
C ARG A 134 9.11 14.84 8.27
N LEU A 135 8.34 13.91 8.85
CA LEU A 135 8.43 12.48 8.56
C LEU A 135 7.42 12.08 7.48
N THR A 136 7.60 12.59 6.27
CA THR A 136 6.72 12.29 5.14
C THR A 136 6.75 10.81 4.75
N ALA A 137 5.72 10.32 4.06
CA ALA A 137 5.68 8.94 3.56
C ALA A 137 6.90 8.59 2.67
N GLY A 138 7.42 9.56 1.92
CA GLY A 138 8.63 9.38 1.11
C GLY A 138 9.89 9.13 1.95
N ILE A 139 10.06 9.89 3.03
CA ILE A 139 11.18 9.75 3.97
C ILE A 139 11.04 8.43 4.75
N GLY A 140 9.88 8.15 5.34
CA GLY A 140 9.62 6.90 6.03
C GLY A 140 9.83 5.68 5.15
N GLY A 141 9.35 5.72 3.89
CA GLY A 141 9.60 4.66 2.91
C GLY A 141 11.09 4.49 2.57
N THR A 142 11.88 5.55 2.57
CA THR A 142 13.34 5.50 2.37
C THR A 142 14.03 4.84 3.57
N ILE A 143 13.63 5.20 4.79
CA ILE A 143 14.13 4.58 6.03
C ILE A 143 13.83 3.09 6.04
N ILE A 144 12.58 2.71 5.74
CA ILE A 144 12.19 1.30 5.68
C ILE A 144 13.04 0.54 4.67
N ARG A 145 13.13 0.99 3.43
CA ARG A 145 13.79 0.25 2.35
C ARG A 145 15.31 0.22 2.46
N ASN A 146 15.93 1.31 2.90
CA ASN A 146 17.38 1.46 2.83
C ASN A 146 18.08 1.15 4.15
N ILE A 147 17.36 1.23 5.28
CA ILE A 147 17.95 1.07 6.62
C ILE A 147 17.36 -0.15 7.32
N ILE A 148 16.03 -0.23 7.45
CA ILE A 148 15.39 -1.28 8.26
C ILE A 148 15.41 -2.64 7.55
N ILE A 149 14.89 -2.71 6.33
CA ILE A 149 14.75 -3.99 5.59
C ILE A 149 16.08 -4.70 5.38
N PRO A 150 17.21 -4.06 5.06
CA PRO A 150 18.49 -4.75 4.93
C PRO A 150 18.91 -5.48 6.19
N GLU A 151 18.70 -4.89 7.38
CA GLU A 151 19.02 -5.53 8.66
C GLU A 151 18.08 -6.70 8.95
N PHE A 152 16.79 -6.57 8.63
CA PHE A 152 15.83 -7.67 8.78
C PHE A 152 16.17 -8.85 7.87
N LYS A 153 16.62 -8.58 6.64
CA LYS A 153 17.10 -9.62 5.72
C LYS A 153 18.40 -10.26 6.20
N ALA A 154 19.22 -9.54 6.94
CA ALA A 154 20.40 -10.07 7.61
C ALA A 154 20.08 -10.84 8.91
N GLY A 155 18.80 -10.91 9.29
CA GLY A 155 18.34 -11.67 10.46
C GLY A 155 18.31 -10.88 11.77
N SER A 156 18.61 -9.58 11.78
CA SER A 156 18.61 -8.76 12.99
C SER A 156 17.42 -7.79 13.02
N PHE A 157 16.39 -8.14 13.78
CA PHE A 157 15.25 -7.24 14.03
C PHE A 157 15.69 -6.04 14.88
N TYR A 158 16.50 -6.27 15.89
CA TYR A 158 16.99 -5.21 16.76
C TYR A 158 17.76 -4.14 15.98
N ASN A 159 18.77 -4.53 15.20
CA ASN A 159 19.55 -3.57 14.42
C ASN A 159 18.70 -2.76 13.45
N GLY A 160 17.70 -3.38 12.83
CA GLY A 160 16.80 -2.70 11.93
C GLY A 160 15.93 -1.66 12.64
N LEU A 161 15.37 -2.01 13.80
CA LEU A 161 14.57 -1.09 14.62
C LEU A 161 15.44 0.01 15.24
N ASP A 162 16.62 -0.34 15.73
CA ASP A 162 17.56 0.60 16.35
C ASP A 162 18.03 1.67 15.34
N LYS A 163 18.59 1.24 14.21
CA LYS A 163 19.02 2.14 13.13
C LYS A 163 17.85 2.91 12.49
N GLY A 164 16.69 2.27 12.38
CA GLY A 164 15.47 2.91 11.85
C GLY A 164 14.98 4.04 12.74
N THR A 165 14.97 3.82 14.05
CA THR A 165 14.60 4.85 15.03
C THR A 165 15.63 5.98 15.10
N ASP A 166 16.93 5.69 14.96
CA ASP A 166 17.97 6.72 14.85
C ASP A 166 17.76 7.60 13.61
N ALA A 167 17.46 6.98 12.47
CA ALA A 167 17.16 7.72 11.25
C ALA A 167 15.93 8.63 11.40
N ILE A 168 14.86 8.17 12.07
CA ILE A 168 13.69 8.99 12.38
C ILE A 168 14.07 10.17 13.29
N ILE A 169 14.88 9.93 14.32
CA ILE A 169 15.39 10.96 15.19
C ILE A 169 16.22 12.00 14.40
N ASP A 170 17.04 11.55 13.46
CA ASP A 170 17.82 12.42 12.59
C ASP A 170 16.96 13.25 11.63
N VAL A 171 15.82 12.70 11.15
CA VAL A 171 14.82 13.47 10.40
C VAL A 171 14.32 14.64 11.23
N PHE A 172 13.93 14.40 12.48
CA PHE A 172 13.42 15.46 13.36
C PHE A 172 14.48 16.49 13.78
N LYS A 173 15.75 16.08 13.81
CA LYS A 173 16.90 16.96 14.02
C LYS A 173 17.35 17.72 12.75
N GLY A 174 16.73 17.45 11.59
CA GLY A 174 17.12 18.04 10.31
C GLY A 174 18.46 17.52 9.77
N LYS A 175 18.95 16.39 10.26
CA LYS A 175 20.24 15.77 9.89
C LYS A 175 20.13 14.65 8.88
N PHE A 176 18.93 14.13 8.65
CA PHE A 176 18.71 12.98 7.77
C PHE A 176 18.98 13.35 6.31
N LYS A 177 19.93 12.67 5.70
CA LYS A 177 20.24 12.75 4.27
C LYS A 177 19.75 11.47 3.59
N GLY A 178 18.48 11.46 3.19
CA GLY A 178 17.91 10.34 2.47
C GLY A 178 18.42 10.27 1.04
N GLU A 179 19.29 9.32 0.74
CA GLU A 179 19.62 9.01 -0.66
C GLU A 179 18.48 8.18 -1.26
N ARG A 180 17.83 8.72 -2.27
CA ARG A 180 16.90 7.96 -3.10
C ARG A 180 17.72 6.99 -3.94
N LYS A 181 17.90 5.74 -3.50
CA LYS A 181 18.32 4.68 -4.41
C LYS A 181 17.23 4.58 -5.47
N GLN A 182 17.49 5.13 -6.65
CA GLN A 182 16.64 4.88 -7.81
C GLN A 182 16.58 3.37 -7.96
N ALA A 183 15.38 2.79 -7.86
CA ALA A 183 15.18 1.44 -8.35
C ALA A 183 15.72 1.47 -9.77
N LYS A 184 16.75 0.64 -10.07
CA LYS A 184 17.09 0.34 -11.46
C LYS A 184 15.77 -0.04 -12.10
N GLY A 185 15.26 0.81 -12.99
CA GLY A 185 14.08 0.48 -13.75
C GLY A 185 14.35 -0.92 -14.29
N ASN A 186 13.49 -1.87 -13.99
CA ASN A 186 13.45 -3.06 -14.79
C ASN A 186 13.17 -2.52 -16.19
N ASP A 187 14.22 -2.43 -17.01
CA ASP A 187 14.04 -2.28 -18.43
C ASP A 187 13.22 -3.50 -18.84
N PHE A 188 11.92 -3.31 -18.88
CA PHE A 188 11.03 -4.31 -19.45
C PHE A 188 11.59 -4.54 -20.84
N PRO A 189 12.05 -5.75 -21.17
CA PRO A 189 12.58 -6.00 -22.48
C PRO A 189 11.43 -5.78 -23.48
N ILE A 190 11.41 -4.57 -24.05
CA ILE A 190 10.40 -4.17 -25.05
C ILE A 190 10.49 -5.09 -26.28
N LEU A 191 11.65 -5.70 -26.48
CA LEU A 191 11.93 -6.59 -27.60
C LEU A 191 10.94 -7.76 -27.75
N PRO A 192 10.63 -8.57 -26.71
CA PRO A 192 9.64 -9.66 -26.89
C PRO A 192 8.23 -9.13 -27.15
N PHE A 193 7.88 -7.93 -26.66
CA PHE A 193 6.59 -7.34 -26.93
C PHE A 193 6.46 -6.90 -28.40
N ILE A 194 7.51 -6.30 -28.96
CA ILE A 194 7.59 -5.95 -30.39
C ILE A 194 7.48 -7.22 -31.25
N VAL A 195 8.18 -8.29 -30.89
CA VAL A 195 8.12 -9.56 -31.64
C VAL A 195 6.71 -10.13 -31.64
N ILE A 196 6.01 -10.13 -30.51
CA ILE A 196 4.61 -10.60 -30.42
C ILE A 196 3.70 -9.74 -31.30
N VAL A 197 3.82 -8.42 -31.27
CA VAL A 197 3.04 -7.51 -32.13
C VAL A 197 3.29 -7.79 -33.60
N VAL A 198 4.55 -7.98 -34.01
CA VAL A 198 4.89 -8.29 -35.41
C VAL A 198 4.32 -9.64 -35.83
N ILE A 199 4.38 -10.67 -34.95
CA ILE A 199 3.78 -11.99 -35.25
C ILE A 199 2.27 -11.86 -35.43
N VAL A 200 1.58 -11.11 -34.53
CA VAL A 200 0.13 -10.90 -34.66
C VAL A 200 -0.22 -10.16 -35.95
N LEU A 201 0.56 -9.12 -36.32
CA LEU A 201 0.35 -8.41 -37.59
C LEU A 201 0.56 -9.33 -38.82
N ILE A 202 1.58 -10.20 -38.80
CA ILE A 202 1.81 -11.19 -39.86
C ILE A 202 0.66 -12.19 -39.95
N LEU A 203 0.14 -12.69 -38.83
CA LEU A 203 -0.98 -13.62 -38.78
C LEU A 203 -2.28 -12.97 -39.28
N LEU A 204 -2.55 -11.71 -38.90
CA LEU A 204 -3.69 -10.95 -39.42
C LEU A 204 -3.57 -10.63 -40.91
N SER A 205 -2.36 -10.39 -41.40
CA SER A 205 -2.07 -10.13 -42.80
C SER A 205 -2.26 -11.42 -43.68
N ARG A 206 -1.97 -12.60 -43.13
CA ARG A 206 -2.12 -13.89 -43.84
C ARG A 206 -3.58 -14.30 -44.04
N ASN A 207 -4.52 -13.72 -43.30
CA ASN A 207 -5.94 -14.07 -43.43
C ASN A 207 -6.70 -13.26 -44.50
N LYS A 208 -6.00 -12.45 -45.31
CA LYS A 208 -6.53 -11.72 -46.46
C LYS A 208 -6.10 -12.32 -47.82
N GLY A 209 -6.00 -13.61 -47.86
CA GLY A 209 -5.70 -14.31 -49.09
C GLY A 209 -6.88 -15.19 -49.54
N GLY A 210 -7.82 -14.66 -50.30
CA GLY A 210 -8.84 -15.48 -50.91
C GLY A 210 -9.99 -14.68 -51.51
N GLY A 211 -9.93 -14.35 -52.80
CA GLY A 211 -11.11 -13.93 -53.54
C GLY A 211 -10.88 -12.68 -54.40
N GLY A 212 -10.49 -12.93 -55.67
CA GLY A 212 -10.42 -11.86 -56.66
C GLY A 212 -11.77 -11.31 -57.02
N ASN A 213 -11.85 -10.07 -57.35
CA ASN A 213 -12.35 -9.60 -58.63
C ASN A 213 -12.11 -8.10 -58.83
N SER A 214 -11.72 -7.78 -60.01
CA SER A 214 -11.56 -6.48 -60.61
C SER A 214 -12.78 -5.59 -60.41
N GLY A 215 -12.57 -4.29 -60.11
CA GLY A 215 -13.61 -3.27 -60.11
C GLY A 215 -13.07 -1.91 -59.70
N ASN A 216 -12.64 -1.17 -60.71
CA ASN A 216 -12.34 0.24 -60.69
C ASN A 216 -13.46 1.06 -60.04
N ASN A 217 -13.22 1.81 -58.95
CA ASN A 217 -13.72 3.18 -58.87
C ASN A 217 -13.03 4.02 -57.78
N SER A 218 -12.80 5.24 -58.12
CA SER A 218 -12.27 6.40 -57.50
C SER A 218 -13.04 6.85 -56.25
N GLY A 219 -12.33 7.36 -55.23
CA GLY A 219 -12.84 8.41 -54.38
C GLY A 219 -12.91 8.10 -52.89
N GLY A 220 -12.15 8.80 -52.08
CA GLY A 220 -12.40 8.95 -50.65
C GLY A 220 -11.32 8.39 -49.70
N GLY A 221 -10.13 9.02 -49.68
CA GLY A 221 -9.08 8.68 -48.73
C GLY A 221 -9.39 9.30 -47.35
N GLY A 222 -9.93 8.50 -46.47
CA GLY A 222 -9.85 8.80 -45.03
C GLY A 222 -8.48 8.40 -44.50
N PRO A 223 -7.92 9.09 -43.52
CA PRO A 223 -6.60 8.78 -42.99
C PRO A 223 -6.57 7.36 -42.39
N SER A 224 -5.56 6.62 -42.78
CA SER A 224 -5.29 5.27 -42.26
C SER A 224 -4.94 5.35 -40.77
N LEU A 225 -5.28 4.31 -40.00
CA LEU A 225 -4.88 4.22 -38.58
C LEU A 225 -3.38 4.39 -38.38
N LEU A 226 -2.56 4.04 -39.39
CA LEU A 226 -1.12 4.28 -39.37
C LEU A 226 -0.77 5.78 -39.52
N ASP A 227 -1.52 6.53 -40.32
CA ASP A 227 -1.32 7.96 -40.46
C ASP A 227 -1.65 8.72 -39.19
N VAL A 228 -2.68 8.26 -38.45
CA VAL A 228 -3.06 8.84 -37.14
C VAL A 228 -1.99 8.56 -36.09
N ILE A 229 -1.38 7.36 -36.09
CA ILE A 229 -0.33 6.99 -35.13
C ILE A 229 0.97 7.77 -35.44
N ILE A 230 1.31 7.95 -36.70
CA ILE A 230 2.51 8.72 -37.10
C ILE A 230 2.32 10.22 -36.81
N LEU A 231 1.14 10.77 -37.07
CA LEU A 231 0.88 12.19 -36.78
C LEU A 231 0.82 12.50 -35.27
N SER A 232 0.32 11.55 -34.45
CA SER A 232 0.26 11.76 -33.02
C SER A 232 1.64 11.78 -32.34
N ASN A 233 2.65 11.21 -32.99
CA ASN A 233 4.01 11.13 -32.44
C ASN A 233 4.96 12.23 -32.93
N LEU A 234 4.59 12.96 -34.00
CA LEU A 234 5.39 14.07 -34.53
C LEU A 234 5.15 15.43 -33.83
N GLY A 235 4.13 15.50 -32.97
CA GLY A 235 3.77 16.72 -32.24
C GLY A 235 4.48 16.89 -30.88
N ARG A 236 5.44 16.05 -30.51
CA ARG A 236 6.09 16.11 -29.20
C ARG A 236 7.57 16.42 -29.28
N SER A 237 7.89 17.52 -29.92
CA SER A 237 9.20 18.15 -29.83
C SER A 237 9.02 19.55 -29.30
N SER A 238 9.63 19.80 -28.13
CA SER A 238 10.09 21.09 -27.63
C SER A 238 9.04 22.18 -27.32
N GLY A 239 8.96 22.50 -26.03
CA GLY A 239 8.71 23.88 -25.60
C GLY A 239 7.39 24.13 -24.91
N GLY A 240 7.47 24.28 -23.60
CA GLY A 240 6.80 25.34 -22.86
C GLY A 240 5.29 25.37 -22.79
N GLY A 241 4.76 25.14 -21.61
CA GLY A 241 3.69 25.97 -21.11
C GLY A 241 2.25 25.52 -21.29
N PHE A 242 1.58 25.46 -20.13
CA PHE A 242 0.15 25.68 -19.93
C PHE A 242 -0.81 24.53 -20.17
N GLY A 243 -1.45 24.13 -19.11
CA GLY A 243 -2.68 23.37 -19.18
C GLY A 243 -2.92 22.51 -17.96
N GLY A 244 -3.32 23.13 -16.83
CA GLY A 244 -3.84 22.46 -15.68
C GLY A 244 -5.15 21.76 -16.03
N PHE A 245 -5.22 20.45 -15.79
CA PHE A 245 -6.47 19.76 -15.58
C PHE A 245 -6.55 19.38 -14.12
N GLY A 246 -7.26 20.22 -13.35
CA GLY A 246 -7.78 19.90 -12.06
C GLY A 246 -8.80 18.77 -12.18
N GLY A 247 -8.37 17.57 -11.84
CA GLY A 247 -9.23 16.45 -11.57
C GLY A 247 -9.54 16.43 -10.09
N GLY A 248 -10.56 17.17 -9.66
CA GLY A 248 -11.13 17.05 -8.34
C GLY A 248 -11.83 15.71 -8.22
N SER A 249 -11.25 14.78 -7.53
CA SER A 249 -11.98 13.63 -7.02
C SER A 249 -12.49 13.98 -5.63
N SER A 250 -13.72 14.45 -5.58
CA SER A 250 -14.52 14.54 -4.36
C SER A 250 -14.91 13.12 -3.94
N GLY A 251 -14.04 12.47 -3.17
CA GLY A 251 -14.40 11.29 -2.42
C GLY A 251 -15.11 11.71 -1.13
N GLY A 252 -16.44 11.65 -1.11
CA GLY A 252 -17.23 11.80 0.09
C GLY A 252 -16.94 10.64 1.06
N GLY A 253 -16.06 10.89 2.04
CA GLY A 253 -15.88 10.03 3.20
C GLY A 253 -16.83 10.47 4.28
N GLY A 254 -17.83 9.62 4.61
CA GLY A 254 -18.74 9.81 5.72
C GLY A 254 -17.96 9.96 7.03
N GLY A 255 -18.13 11.11 7.69
CA GLY A 255 -17.59 11.39 9.00
C GLY A 255 -18.25 10.51 10.04
N PHE A 256 -17.48 9.68 10.72
CA PHE A 256 -17.85 9.15 12.01
C PHE A 256 -17.41 10.16 13.07
N GLY A 257 -18.36 10.99 13.46
CA GLY A 257 -18.22 11.85 14.63
C GLY A 257 -18.17 11.00 15.88
N GLY A 258 -17.00 10.95 16.50
CA GLY A 258 -16.79 10.39 17.82
C GLY A 258 -15.59 11.10 18.41
N GLY A 259 -15.84 12.16 19.23
CA GLY A 259 -14.78 12.89 19.92
C GLY A 259 -14.12 12.00 20.95
N PHE A 260 -12.89 11.63 20.70
CA PHE A 260 -11.97 11.14 21.69
C PHE A 260 -10.75 12.05 21.60
N GLY A 261 -10.45 12.75 22.71
CA GLY A 261 -9.23 13.52 22.84
C GLY A 261 -8.04 12.57 22.81
N GLY A 262 -7.46 12.38 21.66
CA GLY A 262 -6.27 11.59 21.40
C GLY A 262 -5.72 12.02 20.05
N GLY A 263 -4.40 12.07 19.95
CA GLY A 263 -3.71 12.47 18.74
C GLY A 263 -4.26 11.77 17.49
N GLY A 264 -4.36 12.51 16.38
CA GLY A 264 -4.85 11.98 15.11
C GLY A 264 -3.68 11.51 14.25
N PHE A 265 -3.86 10.41 13.56
CA PHE A 265 -2.93 9.89 12.56
C PHE A 265 -3.58 10.00 11.18
N SER A 266 -2.94 10.65 10.21
CA SER A 266 -3.48 10.93 8.88
C SER A 266 -3.59 9.71 7.98
N GLY A 267 -2.99 8.59 8.37
CA GLY A 267 -2.82 7.46 7.46
C GLY A 267 -1.77 7.69 6.37
N GLY A 268 -1.09 8.83 6.35
CA GLY A 268 0.02 9.16 5.44
C GLY A 268 1.32 8.41 5.73
N GLY A 269 1.26 7.29 6.42
CA GLY A 269 2.40 6.46 6.76
C GLY A 269 3.06 5.78 5.56
N SER A 270 4.15 5.11 5.84
CA SER A 270 4.89 4.29 4.86
C SER A 270 5.01 2.87 5.34
N SER A 271 4.97 1.92 4.42
CA SER A 271 5.12 0.51 4.72
C SER A 271 6.06 -0.20 3.75
N GLY A 272 6.55 -1.36 4.16
CA GLY A 272 7.39 -2.22 3.34
C GLY A 272 7.43 -3.65 3.87
N GLY A 273 7.97 -4.55 3.06
CA GLY A 273 8.15 -5.96 3.43
C GLY A 273 9.52 -6.48 3.02
N TRP A 274 9.97 -7.61 3.60
CA TRP A 274 11.27 -8.24 3.37
C TRP A 274 11.20 -9.74 3.15
#